data_797306aaa5e613a4f6176d70a854e77c
#
_entry.id   797306aaa5e613a4f6176d70a854e77c
#
_cell.length_a   1.000
_cell.length_b   1.000
_cell.length_c   1.000
_cell.angle_alpha   90.00
_cell.angle_beta   90.00
_cell.angle_gamma   90.00
#
_symmetry.space_group_name_H-M   'P 1'
#
loop_
_entity.id
_entity.type
_entity.pdbx_description
1 polymer ?
#
loop_
_entity_poly.entity_id
_entity_poly.type
_entity_poly.pdbx_seq_one_letter_code
_entity_poly.pdbx_strand_id
1 'polypeptide(L)'
;ATFHMGGVSADRVSVHIDSIRGDGFNLVGISELGLPGPKATRAARTPTTLTRLYTGLDDAGRSAFSSAPLDVLLRRVENTPAAADDSEIALRRVVSLPQGRAFNGDARVRIDGDDLEKIYDEVAGYSDAVRATSSGVWFDKRQYRASAAADGKSDTGWVPGGASPKGAWWQLTTAPRDITSVDLTQKPTLGDAKRTQWATKVSVLVDGKKVASSSVNKNGDTHIALPDGTRGSRVRVVIDASDGPELATPAEFTRIDTGASMKTSDLGPFDSPGKNRCLDVATIDGRAVPMRLDDDTITRSSQEGTRWVSCTPVTLDAGDRRIEQAPGFVLDSLDLRDNRKQATSVPAAPAFRVTDDTPTHKTIRLES
;
A
#
# COMPACT_ATOMS: atom_id res chain seq x y z
N ALA A 1 -15.89 -7.05 -12.25
CA ALA A 1 -17.04 -7.08 -13.16
C ALA A 1 -18.27 -6.63 -12.40
N THR A 2 -19.16 -5.85 -13.02
CA THR A 2 -20.44 -5.44 -12.45
C THR A 2 -21.56 -6.19 -13.17
N PHE A 3 -22.41 -6.87 -12.41
CA PHE A 3 -23.59 -7.58 -12.93
C PHE A 3 -24.85 -6.82 -12.53
N HIS A 4 -25.68 -6.46 -13.50
CA HIS A 4 -26.96 -5.81 -13.25
C HIS A 4 -28.06 -6.88 -13.16
N MET A 5 -28.54 -7.13 -11.95
CA MET A 5 -29.55 -8.18 -11.68
C MET A 5 -30.99 -7.67 -11.72
N GLY A 6 -31.26 -6.41 -12.12
CA GLY A 6 -32.59 -5.83 -12.30
C GLY A 6 -33.59 -6.22 -11.20
N GLY A 7 -33.78 -5.45 -10.16
CA GLY A 7 -34.89 -5.52 -9.20
C GLY A 7 -35.18 -6.90 -8.55
N VAL A 8 -34.25 -7.81 -8.49
CA VAL A 8 -34.38 -9.13 -7.87
C VAL A 8 -34.36 -8.99 -6.35
N SER A 9 -35.39 -9.52 -5.67
CA SER A 9 -35.39 -9.68 -4.21
C SER A 9 -35.07 -11.14 -3.87
N ALA A 10 -33.99 -11.36 -3.13
CA ALA A 10 -33.53 -12.68 -2.74
C ALA A 10 -32.89 -12.65 -1.34
N ASP A 11 -33.09 -13.73 -0.58
CA ASP A 11 -32.45 -13.97 0.72
C ASP A 11 -31.12 -14.70 0.59
N ARG A 12 -30.82 -15.22 -0.60
CA ARG A 12 -29.58 -15.93 -0.92
C ARG A 12 -29.08 -15.58 -2.33
N VAL A 13 -27.79 -15.30 -2.45
CA VAL A 13 -27.10 -15.13 -3.73
C VAL A 13 -25.97 -16.16 -3.80
N SER A 14 -25.89 -16.91 -4.91
CA SER A 14 -24.80 -17.85 -5.19
C SER A 14 -24.05 -17.35 -6.42
N VAL A 15 -22.73 -17.29 -6.34
CA VAL A 15 -21.86 -16.97 -7.46
C VAL A 15 -21.11 -18.24 -7.87
N HIS A 16 -21.23 -18.60 -9.13
CA HIS A 16 -20.54 -19.76 -9.70
C HIS A 16 -19.61 -19.29 -10.81
N ILE A 17 -18.37 -19.81 -10.82
CA ILE A 17 -17.38 -19.53 -11.87
C ILE A 17 -17.46 -20.66 -12.88
N ASP A 18 -18.07 -20.41 -14.02
CA ASP A 18 -18.30 -21.44 -15.05
C ASP A 18 -17.04 -21.71 -15.88
N SER A 19 -16.20 -20.69 -16.07
CA SER A 19 -14.96 -20.84 -16.85
C SER A 19 -13.90 -19.82 -16.45
N ILE A 20 -12.64 -20.20 -16.59
CA ILE A 20 -11.48 -19.33 -16.43
C ILE A 20 -10.71 -19.30 -17.76
N ARG A 21 -10.18 -18.12 -18.12
CA ARG A 21 -9.27 -17.98 -19.25
C ARG A 21 -7.84 -17.93 -18.72
N GLY A 22 -6.96 -18.80 -19.23
CA GLY A 22 -5.56 -18.88 -18.85
C GLY A 22 -5.00 -20.28 -18.99
N ASP A 23 -3.72 -20.42 -18.81
CA ASP A 23 -2.92 -21.63 -19.03
C ASP A 23 -2.85 -22.59 -17.81
N GLY A 24 -3.83 -22.54 -16.94
CA GLY A 24 -4.04 -23.51 -15.85
C GLY A 24 -3.16 -23.36 -14.62
N PHE A 25 -2.20 -22.44 -14.60
CA PHE A 25 -1.35 -22.16 -13.43
C PHE A 25 -1.84 -20.97 -12.60
N ASN A 26 -2.82 -20.21 -13.07
CA ASN A 26 -3.35 -19.05 -12.37
C ASN A 26 -4.53 -19.45 -11.47
N LEU A 27 -4.35 -19.33 -10.17
CA LEU A 27 -5.44 -19.43 -9.22
C LEU A 27 -6.32 -18.18 -9.36
N VAL A 28 -7.60 -18.42 -9.63
CA VAL A 28 -8.61 -17.34 -9.69
C VAL A 28 -9.36 -17.30 -8.37
N GLY A 29 -9.40 -16.13 -7.76
CA GLY A 29 -10.17 -15.85 -6.56
C GLY A 29 -11.08 -14.66 -6.75
N ILE A 30 -12.15 -14.58 -5.96
CA ILE A 30 -12.99 -13.41 -5.82
C ILE A 30 -12.50 -12.69 -4.57
N SER A 31 -11.85 -11.54 -4.75
CA SER A 31 -11.33 -10.75 -3.63
C SER A 31 -12.43 -10.02 -2.85
N GLU A 32 -13.49 -9.62 -3.55
CA GLU A 32 -14.62 -8.95 -2.95
C GLU A 32 -15.90 -9.21 -3.75
N LEU A 33 -17.01 -9.44 -3.06
CA LEU A 33 -18.34 -9.54 -3.64
C LEU A 33 -19.21 -8.41 -3.07
N GLY A 34 -19.42 -7.35 -3.87
CA GLY A 34 -20.30 -6.24 -3.52
C GLY A 34 -21.76 -6.59 -3.82
N LEU A 35 -22.59 -6.78 -2.78
CA LEU A 35 -24.04 -6.93 -2.92
C LEU A 35 -24.74 -5.65 -2.45
N PRO A 36 -25.81 -5.21 -3.13
CA PRO A 36 -26.65 -4.14 -2.61
C PRO A 36 -27.33 -4.57 -1.31
N GLY A 37 -27.27 -3.76 -0.28
CA GLY A 37 -27.89 -4.06 1.01
C GLY A 37 -27.06 -3.57 2.20
N PRO A 38 -27.47 -3.90 3.44
CA PRO A 38 -26.73 -3.49 4.63
C PRO A 38 -25.35 -4.17 4.64
N LYS A 39 -24.28 -3.36 4.70
CA LYS A 39 -22.92 -3.86 4.89
C LYS A 39 -22.71 -4.18 6.36
N ALA A 40 -22.48 -5.45 6.67
CA ALA A 40 -22.04 -5.85 8.01
C ALA A 40 -20.57 -5.46 8.17
N THR A 41 -20.28 -4.58 9.12
CA THR A 41 -18.89 -4.26 9.50
C THR A 41 -18.61 -4.90 10.85
N ARG A 42 -17.55 -5.71 10.91
CA ARG A 42 -17.07 -6.31 12.17
C ARG A 42 -15.93 -5.42 12.72
N ALA A 43 -16.07 -5.01 13.97
CA ALA A 43 -14.97 -4.40 14.71
C ALA A 43 -14.69 -5.25 15.95
N ALA A 44 -13.44 -5.64 16.17
CA ALA A 44 -13.05 -6.32 17.38
C ALA A 44 -12.88 -5.30 18.51
N ARG A 45 -13.49 -5.59 19.66
CA ARG A 45 -13.36 -4.77 20.87
C ARG A 45 -12.23 -5.33 21.75
N THR A 46 -11.34 -4.47 22.23
CA THR A 46 -10.37 -4.87 23.25
C THR A 46 -11.09 -5.17 24.58
N PRO A 47 -10.50 -6.03 25.43
CA PRO A 47 -11.07 -6.33 26.75
C PRO A 47 -11.24 -5.04 27.59
N THR A 48 -12.38 -4.88 28.25
CA THR A 48 -12.68 -3.72 29.11
C THR A 48 -12.18 -3.92 30.56
N THR A 49 -11.44 -4.97 30.82
CA THR A 49 -10.95 -5.31 32.17
C THR A 49 -10.12 -4.18 32.77
N LEU A 50 -9.28 -3.53 31.97
CA LEU A 50 -8.46 -2.39 32.42
C LEU A 50 -9.34 -1.24 32.94
N THR A 51 -10.39 -0.88 32.21
CA THR A 51 -11.33 0.17 32.60
C THR A 51 -12.05 -0.20 33.91
N ARG A 52 -12.48 -1.46 34.05
CA ARG A 52 -13.12 -1.94 35.30
C ARG A 52 -12.16 -1.90 36.50
N LEU A 53 -10.91 -2.32 36.31
CA LEU A 53 -9.90 -2.24 37.35
C LEU A 53 -9.66 -0.79 37.78
N TYR A 54 -9.52 0.11 36.83
CA TYR A 54 -9.29 1.52 37.10
C TYR A 54 -10.45 2.16 37.88
N THR A 55 -11.70 1.82 37.59
CA THR A 55 -12.85 2.33 38.33
C THR A 55 -12.87 1.88 39.78
N GLY A 56 -12.29 0.71 40.09
CA GLY A 56 -12.16 0.18 41.45
C GLY A 56 -10.97 0.71 42.27
N LEU A 57 -10.08 1.51 41.64
CA LEU A 57 -8.91 2.07 42.33
C LEU A 57 -9.32 3.25 43.22
N ASP A 58 -8.64 3.39 44.35
CA ASP A 58 -8.62 4.62 45.17
C ASP A 58 -7.82 5.74 44.47
N ASP A 59 -7.75 6.91 45.07
CA ASP A 59 -7.05 8.05 44.47
C ASP A 59 -5.54 7.83 44.32
N ALA A 60 -4.91 7.10 45.26
CA ALA A 60 -3.50 6.75 45.17
C ALA A 60 -3.25 5.79 43.99
N GLY A 61 -4.10 4.77 43.84
CA GLY A 61 -4.05 3.83 42.73
C GLY A 61 -4.31 4.49 41.37
N ARG A 62 -5.27 5.41 41.27
CA ARG A 62 -5.53 6.20 40.08
C ARG A 62 -4.36 7.11 39.72
N SER A 63 -3.73 7.75 40.71
CA SER A 63 -2.53 8.56 40.52
C SER A 63 -1.36 7.71 39.99
N ALA A 64 -1.12 6.54 40.60
CA ALA A 64 -0.09 5.60 40.14
C ALA A 64 -0.37 5.11 38.70
N PHE A 65 -1.60 4.75 38.39
CA PHE A 65 -2.00 4.38 37.03
C PHE A 65 -1.80 5.52 36.04
N SER A 66 -2.12 6.75 36.44
CA SER A 66 -1.98 7.95 35.60
C SER A 66 -0.53 8.25 35.26
N SER A 67 0.42 7.90 36.12
CA SER A 67 1.86 8.07 35.90
C SER A 67 2.52 6.91 35.16
N ALA A 68 1.93 5.72 35.20
CA ALA A 68 2.47 4.53 34.53
C ALA A 68 2.23 4.59 33.00
N PRO A 69 3.20 4.16 32.18
CA PRO A 69 3.01 4.03 30.73
C PRO A 69 1.99 2.93 30.40
N LEU A 70 1.24 3.13 29.32
CA LEU A 70 0.26 2.19 28.80
C LEU A 70 0.37 2.11 27.28
N ASP A 71 0.84 1.01 26.75
CA ASP A 71 0.90 0.77 25.33
C ASP A 71 -0.37 0.06 24.84
N VAL A 72 -0.81 0.39 23.63
CA VAL A 72 -1.91 -0.29 22.94
C VAL A 72 -1.35 -0.96 21.69
N LEU A 73 -1.38 -2.29 21.67
CA LEU A 73 -0.84 -3.08 20.57
C LEU A 73 -1.98 -3.74 19.81
N LEU A 74 -2.16 -3.33 18.56
CA LEU A 74 -3.22 -3.84 17.70
C LEU A 74 -2.60 -4.65 16.56
N ARG A 75 -3.16 -5.82 16.30
CA ARG A 75 -2.75 -6.71 15.20
C ARG A 75 -3.97 -7.11 14.41
N ARG A 76 -3.81 -7.16 13.09
CA ARG A 76 -4.77 -7.77 12.20
C ARG A 76 -4.56 -9.29 12.23
N VAL A 77 -5.64 -10.04 12.32
CA VAL A 77 -5.57 -11.49 12.24
C VAL A 77 -5.40 -11.88 10.77
N GLU A 78 -4.24 -12.45 10.45
CA GLU A 78 -4.00 -13.06 9.15
C GLU A 78 -4.33 -14.55 9.21
N ASN A 79 -5.01 -15.04 8.19
CA ASN A 79 -5.26 -16.46 8.06
C ASN A 79 -3.93 -17.16 7.72
N THR A 80 -3.46 -17.99 8.61
CA THR A 80 -2.38 -18.94 8.30
C THR A 80 -3.03 -20.26 7.85
N PRO A 81 -2.37 -21.08 7.02
CA PRO A 81 -2.91 -22.37 6.61
C PRO A 81 -3.32 -23.31 7.78
N ALA A 82 -2.84 -23.02 8.97
CA ALA A 82 -3.16 -23.76 10.19
C ALA A 82 -4.35 -23.17 10.99
N ALA A 83 -4.82 -21.96 10.65
CA ALA A 83 -5.93 -21.32 11.33
C ALA A 83 -7.18 -21.37 10.43
N ALA A 84 -8.24 -22.01 10.90
CA ALA A 84 -9.51 -22.12 10.18
C ALA A 84 -10.37 -20.83 10.27
N ASP A 85 -9.85 -19.78 10.88
CA ASP A 85 -10.57 -18.54 11.09
C ASP A 85 -10.49 -17.60 9.89
N ASP A 86 -11.57 -16.84 9.67
CA ASP A 86 -11.64 -15.82 8.64
C ASP A 86 -10.54 -14.75 8.82
N SER A 87 -9.77 -14.51 7.78
CA SER A 87 -8.82 -13.39 7.74
C SER A 87 -9.56 -12.07 7.90
N GLU A 88 -9.02 -11.18 8.72
CA GLU A 88 -9.52 -9.82 8.76
C GLU A 88 -9.09 -9.06 7.49
N ILE A 89 -10.05 -8.60 6.70
CA ILE A 89 -9.79 -7.78 5.50
C ILE A 89 -9.22 -6.41 5.92
N ALA A 90 -9.66 -5.88 7.06
CA ALA A 90 -9.29 -4.56 7.54
C ALA A 90 -9.12 -4.57 9.06
N LEU A 91 -8.10 -3.87 9.57
CA LEU A 91 -7.96 -3.64 11.00
C LEU A 91 -9.03 -2.65 11.45
N ARG A 92 -9.98 -3.14 12.27
CA ARG A 92 -11.00 -2.34 12.93
C ARG A 92 -11.06 -2.73 14.39
N ARG A 93 -10.80 -1.77 15.27
CA ARG A 93 -10.75 -2.01 16.72
C ARG A 93 -11.54 -0.95 17.47
N VAL A 94 -12.18 -1.39 18.55
CA VAL A 94 -12.69 -0.48 19.59
C VAL A 94 -11.81 -0.67 20.81
N VAL A 95 -11.08 0.37 21.18
CA VAL A 95 -10.19 0.40 22.33
C VAL A 95 -10.83 1.19 23.44
N SER A 96 -10.94 0.59 24.64
CA SER A 96 -11.50 1.25 25.82
C SER A 96 -10.37 1.72 26.72
N LEU A 97 -10.23 3.03 26.89
CA LEU A 97 -9.22 3.63 27.76
C LEU A 97 -9.88 4.24 29.00
N PRO A 98 -9.35 4.00 30.21
CA PRO A 98 -9.90 4.60 31.43
C PRO A 98 -9.63 6.10 31.54
N GLN A 99 -8.58 6.61 30.86
CA GLN A 99 -8.22 8.02 30.80
C GLN A 99 -7.55 8.38 29.48
N GLY A 100 -7.60 9.66 29.10
CA GLY A 100 -6.95 10.17 27.91
C GLY A 100 -5.42 10.06 27.98
N ARG A 101 -4.79 9.74 26.84
CA ARG A 101 -3.34 9.60 26.70
C ARG A 101 -2.86 10.02 25.32
N ALA A 102 -1.59 10.42 25.24
CA ALA A 102 -0.91 10.69 23.99
C ALA A 102 0.12 9.60 23.72
N PHE A 103 0.18 9.15 22.48
CA PHE A 103 0.99 8.03 22.02
C PHE A 103 1.86 8.42 20.84
N ASN A 104 2.97 7.73 20.66
CA ASN A 104 3.66 7.65 19.37
C ASN A 104 3.15 6.41 18.64
N GLY A 105 2.73 6.58 17.38
CA GLY A 105 2.26 5.49 16.55
C GLY A 105 3.40 4.86 15.75
N ASP A 106 3.43 3.53 15.70
CA ASP A 106 4.29 2.71 14.85
C ASP A 106 3.41 1.65 14.19
N ALA A 107 3.37 1.62 12.87
CA ALA A 107 2.49 0.73 12.13
C ALA A 107 3.26 -0.09 11.09
N ARG A 108 2.80 -1.33 10.85
CA ARG A 108 3.15 -2.08 9.66
C ARG A 108 2.00 -2.00 8.69
N VAL A 109 2.28 -1.49 7.50
CA VAL A 109 1.27 -1.10 6.52
C VAL A 109 1.60 -1.68 5.16
N ARG A 110 0.62 -2.32 4.53
CA ARG A 110 0.62 -2.62 3.10
C ARG A 110 -0.23 -1.60 2.38
N ILE A 111 0.05 -1.38 1.11
CA ILE A 111 -0.73 -0.50 0.25
C ILE A 111 -1.56 -1.36 -0.69
N ASP A 112 -2.83 -1.02 -0.87
CA ASP A 112 -3.69 -1.70 -1.83
C ASP A 112 -3.13 -1.54 -3.25
N GLY A 113 -3.14 -2.63 -4.05
CA GLY A 113 -2.50 -2.67 -5.36
C GLY A 113 -2.98 -1.59 -6.33
N ASP A 114 -4.26 -1.26 -6.29
CA ASP A 114 -4.86 -0.25 -7.16
C ASP A 114 -4.37 1.19 -6.85
N ASP A 115 -3.98 1.46 -5.61
CA ASP A 115 -3.52 2.78 -5.15
C ASP A 115 -1.99 2.87 -4.99
N LEU A 116 -1.27 1.78 -5.24
CA LEU A 116 0.16 1.64 -4.95
C LEU A 116 1.00 2.78 -5.53
N GLU A 117 0.93 3.00 -6.84
CA GLU A 117 1.75 4.00 -7.53
C GLU A 117 1.42 5.40 -7.05
N LYS A 118 0.14 5.71 -6.90
CA LYS A 118 -0.35 7.01 -6.41
C LYS A 118 0.20 7.30 -5.00
N ILE A 119 0.04 6.37 -4.08
CA ILE A 119 0.46 6.56 -2.69
C ILE A 119 1.97 6.70 -2.58
N TYR A 120 2.74 5.89 -3.32
CA TYR A 120 4.20 6.04 -3.31
C TYR A 120 4.67 7.35 -3.94
N ASP A 121 4.01 7.86 -4.97
CA ASP A 121 4.32 9.16 -5.54
C ASP A 121 4.00 10.29 -4.57
N GLU A 122 2.87 10.21 -3.84
CA GLU A 122 2.55 11.15 -2.78
C GLU A 122 3.58 11.14 -1.64
N VAL A 123 4.01 9.94 -1.20
CA VAL A 123 5.09 9.79 -0.19
C VAL A 123 6.40 10.41 -0.67
N ALA A 124 6.75 10.21 -1.94
CA ALA A 124 7.96 10.78 -2.55
C ALA A 124 7.84 12.30 -2.81
N GLY A 125 6.65 12.87 -2.61
CA GLY A 125 6.42 14.30 -2.81
C GLY A 125 6.35 14.72 -4.27
N TYR A 126 6.00 13.83 -5.19
CA TYR A 126 5.73 14.22 -6.57
C TYR A 126 4.49 15.14 -6.65
N SER A 127 4.55 16.08 -7.57
CA SER A 127 3.44 17.01 -7.82
C SER A 127 2.33 16.34 -8.61
N ASP A 128 1.07 16.58 -8.25
CA ASP A 128 -0.11 16.16 -9.05
C ASP A 128 -0.20 16.80 -10.44
N ALA A 129 0.56 17.88 -10.68
CA ALA A 129 0.57 18.57 -11.98
C ALA A 129 1.16 17.72 -13.11
N VAL A 130 2.05 16.78 -12.78
CA VAL A 130 2.63 15.79 -13.71
C VAL A 130 2.54 14.44 -13.05
N ARG A 131 1.74 13.54 -13.61
CA ARG A 131 1.48 12.22 -13.01
C ARG A 131 1.78 11.10 -13.99
N ALA A 132 2.62 10.15 -13.57
CA ALA A 132 2.83 8.90 -14.28
C ALA A 132 1.95 7.80 -13.70
N THR A 133 1.43 6.93 -14.57
CA THR A 133 0.68 5.73 -14.21
C THR A 133 1.03 4.60 -15.17
N SER A 134 0.80 3.37 -14.77
CA SER A 134 1.06 2.20 -15.62
C SER A 134 -0.04 1.15 -15.54
N SER A 135 0.06 0.13 -16.40
CA SER A 135 -0.83 -1.04 -16.35
C SER A 135 -0.51 -1.98 -15.19
N GLY A 136 0.57 -1.74 -14.48
CA GLY A 136 1.06 -2.52 -13.37
C GLY A 136 2.58 -2.50 -13.27
N VAL A 137 3.06 -2.94 -12.13
CA VAL A 137 4.46 -2.88 -11.71
C VAL A 137 4.95 -4.29 -11.36
N TRP A 138 6.15 -4.64 -11.76
CA TRP A 138 6.73 -5.96 -11.52
C TRP A 138 6.81 -6.29 -10.03
N PHE A 139 6.10 -7.36 -9.64
CA PHE A 139 5.94 -7.80 -8.24
C PHE A 139 5.50 -6.68 -7.27
N ASP A 140 4.78 -5.67 -7.76
CA ASP A 140 4.33 -4.52 -6.98
C ASP A 140 5.46 -3.82 -6.20
N LYS A 141 6.70 -3.89 -6.72
CA LYS A 141 7.85 -3.26 -6.09
C LYS A 141 7.86 -1.76 -6.37
N ARG A 142 7.83 -0.95 -5.33
CA ARG A 142 7.79 0.53 -5.42
C ARG A 142 8.92 1.15 -6.23
N GLN A 143 10.09 0.49 -6.29
CA GLN A 143 11.23 0.97 -7.09
C GLN A 143 10.95 0.96 -8.61
N TYR A 144 10.03 0.12 -9.08
CA TYR A 144 9.72 -0.05 -10.49
C TYR A 144 8.43 0.65 -10.95
N ARG A 145 7.93 1.59 -10.13
CA ARG A 145 6.72 2.37 -10.42
C ARG A 145 6.85 3.23 -11.68
N ALA A 146 5.73 3.66 -12.27
CA ALA A 146 5.71 4.44 -13.50
C ALA A 146 6.52 5.75 -13.41
N SER A 147 6.46 6.45 -12.30
CA SER A 147 7.19 7.71 -12.08
C SER A 147 8.70 7.56 -12.16
N ALA A 148 9.23 6.36 -11.84
CA ALA A 148 10.66 6.08 -11.90
C ALA A 148 11.25 6.14 -13.33
N ALA A 149 10.41 6.00 -14.38
CA ALA A 149 10.85 6.19 -15.76
C ALA A 149 10.83 7.66 -16.24
N ALA A 150 10.29 8.57 -15.43
CA ALA A 150 10.12 9.99 -15.78
C ALA A 150 10.74 10.95 -14.74
N ASP A 151 11.45 10.44 -13.75
CA ASP A 151 12.07 11.23 -12.66
C ASP A 151 13.42 11.87 -13.03
N GLY A 152 13.91 11.58 -14.24
CA GLY A 152 15.17 12.12 -14.75
C GLY A 152 16.42 11.41 -14.23
N LYS A 153 16.28 10.30 -13.51
CA LYS A 153 17.39 9.49 -13.01
C LYS A 153 17.64 8.31 -13.95
N SER A 154 18.90 7.90 -14.11
CA SER A 154 19.28 6.76 -14.98
C SER A 154 19.36 5.43 -14.25
N ASP A 155 19.28 5.44 -12.92
CA ASP A 155 19.38 4.27 -12.03
C ASP A 155 18.02 3.79 -11.51
N THR A 156 16.95 4.51 -11.86
CA THR A 156 15.55 4.17 -11.59
C THR A 156 14.81 3.90 -12.90
N GLY A 157 13.70 3.14 -12.85
CA GLY A 157 12.92 2.86 -14.04
C GLY A 157 11.61 2.12 -13.77
N TRP A 158 10.75 2.13 -14.76
CA TRP A 158 9.53 1.33 -14.73
C TRP A 158 9.78 -0.08 -15.28
N VAL A 159 9.33 -1.08 -14.56
CA VAL A 159 9.30 -2.48 -15.02
C VAL A 159 7.86 -2.93 -15.12
N PRO A 160 7.38 -3.30 -16.30
CA PRO A 160 5.99 -3.76 -16.49
C PRO A 160 5.64 -4.94 -15.58
N GLY A 161 4.43 -4.91 -15.00
CA GLY A 161 3.87 -6.04 -14.28
C GLY A 161 3.39 -7.16 -15.22
N GLY A 162 3.20 -8.37 -14.66
CA GLY A 162 2.70 -9.53 -15.37
C GLY A 162 3.78 -10.43 -15.96
N ALA A 163 3.36 -11.55 -16.54
CA ALA A 163 4.26 -12.58 -17.10
C ALA A 163 4.85 -12.20 -18.47
N SER A 164 4.24 -11.24 -19.15
CA SER A 164 4.71 -10.73 -20.44
C SER A 164 4.55 -9.21 -20.49
N PRO A 165 5.55 -8.46 -20.98
CA PRO A 165 5.42 -7.03 -21.16
C PRO A 165 4.49 -6.64 -22.32
N LYS A 166 4.13 -7.55 -23.22
CA LYS A 166 3.22 -7.28 -24.33
C LYS A 166 1.84 -6.86 -23.82
N GLY A 167 1.34 -5.74 -24.30
CA GLY A 167 0.07 -5.14 -23.87
C GLY A 167 0.19 -4.23 -22.66
N ALA A 168 1.31 -4.27 -21.94
CA ALA A 168 1.58 -3.34 -20.87
C ALA A 168 1.71 -1.91 -21.41
N TRP A 169 1.34 -0.93 -20.57
CA TRP A 169 1.42 0.49 -20.95
C TRP A 169 1.92 1.35 -19.79
N TRP A 170 2.57 2.42 -20.16
CA TRP A 170 2.96 3.54 -19.32
C TRP A 170 2.32 4.83 -19.81
N GLN A 171 1.90 5.74 -18.92
CA GLN A 171 1.23 6.98 -19.27
C GLN A 171 1.71 8.13 -18.41
N LEU A 172 1.98 9.27 -19.04
CA LEU A 172 2.17 10.56 -18.37
C LEU A 172 0.96 11.46 -18.61
N THR A 173 0.45 12.07 -17.57
CA THR A 173 -0.63 13.06 -17.59
C THR A 173 -0.07 14.41 -17.14
N THR A 174 -0.33 15.47 -17.92
CA THR A 174 0.15 16.85 -17.67
C THR A 174 -0.94 17.85 -18.05
N ALA A 175 -0.70 19.15 -17.86
CA ALA A 175 -1.46 20.18 -18.57
C ALA A 175 -1.29 20.00 -20.10
N PRO A 176 -2.29 20.38 -20.92
CA PRO A 176 -2.21 20.28 -22.40
C PRO A 176 -1.00 21.04 -22.94
N ARG A 177 -0.15 20.36 -23.74
CA ARG A 177 1.06 20.92 -24.33
C ARG A 177 1.37 20.31 -25.69
N ASP A 178 2.28 20.91 -26.43
CA ASP A 178 2.83 20.33 -27.65
C ASP A 178 3.82 19.21 -27.32
N ILE A 179 3.80 18.14 -28.10
CA ILE A 179 4.60 16.93 -27.89
C ILE A 179 5.24 16.58 -29.23
N THR A 180 6.55 16.74 -29.31
CA THR A 180 7.30 16.55 -30.56
C THR A 180 7.91 15.17 -30.70
N SER A 181 8.20 14.52 -29.56
CA SER A 181 8.83 13.19 -29.53
C SER A 181 8.55 12.45 -28.23
N VAL A 182 8.85 11.15 -28.26
CA VAL A 182 8.97 10.30 -27.08
C VAL A 182 10.33 9.59 -27.16
N ASP A 183 11.17 9.76 -26.14
CA ASP A 183 12.44 9.09 -26.01
C ASP A 183 12.37 7.98 -24.98
N LEU A 184 12.83 6.79 -25.34
CA LEU A 184 12.79 5.59 -24.51
C LEU A 184 14.20 5.03 -24.30
N THR A 185 14.51 4.58 -23.10
CA THR A 185 15.72 3.83 -22.80
C THR A 185 15.36 2.54 -22.08
N GLN A 186 15.81 1.39 -22.60
CA GLN A 186 15.65 0.08 -21.97
C GLN A 186 16.99 -0.47 -21.47
N LYS A 187 16.96 -1.14 -20.32
CA LYS A 187 18.10 -1.94 -19.81
C LYS A 187 17.59 -3.25 -19.17
N PRO A 188 18.50 -4.24 -18.92
CA PRO A 188 18.12 -5.45 -18.19
C PRO A 188 17.81 -5.12 -16.72
N THR A 189 16.63 -5.49 -16.24
CA THR A 189 16.18 -5.20 -14.86
C THR A 189 17.08 -5.84 -13.80
N LEU A 190 17.61 -7.04 -14.06
CA LEU A 190 18.51 -7.76 -13.15
C LEU A 190 19.96 -7.85 -13.68
N GLY A 191 20.33 -6.98 -14.62
CA GLY A 191 21.67 -6.93 -15.20
C GLY A 191 21.98 -8.05 -16.20
N ASP A 192 21.08 -9.02 -16.44
CA ASP A 192 21.26 -10.14 -17.38
C ASP A 192 20.41 -9.96 -18.64
N ALA A 193 21.05 -9.50 -19.72
CA ALA A 193 20.38 -9.28 -21.01
C ALA A 193 19.82 -10.59 -21.64
N LYS A 194 20.41 -11.74 -21.31
CA LYS A 194 19.95 -13.06 -21.85
C LYS A 194 18.68 -13.56 -21.18
N ARG A 195 18.40 -13.05 -19.97
CA ARG A 195 17.20 -13.39 -19.17
C ARG A 195 16.21 -12.24 -19.13
N THR A 196 16.22 -11.38 -20.15
CA THR A 196 15.35 -10.20 -20.24
C THR A 196 14.36 -10.35 -21.39
N GLN A 197 13.09 -10.05 -21.12
CA GLN A 197 12.07 -9.83 -22.14
C GLN A 197 12.06 -8.36 -22.55
N TRP A 198 12.51 -8.09 -23.77
CA TRP A 198 12.63 -6.77 -24.34
C TRP A 198 11.34 -6.33 -25.03
N ALA A 199 10.91 -5.11 -24.84
CA ALA A 199 9.97 -4.51 -25.76
C ALA A 199 10.66 -4.32 -27.12
N THR A 200 10.03 -4.73 -28.20
CA THR A 200 10.57 -4.63 -29.55
C THR A 200 9.77 -3.71 -30.45
N LYS A 201 8.53 -3.43 -30.06
CA LYS A 201 7.63 -2.49 -30.75
C LYS A 201 6.72 -1.81 -29.75
N VAL A 202 6.53 -0.51 -29.93
CA VAL A 202 5.59 0.28 -29.13
C VAL A 202 4.68 1.13 -30.01
N SER A 203 3.52 1.49 -29.44
CA SER A 203 2.62 2.53 -29.95
C SER A 203 2.59 3.70 -28.98
N VAL A 204 2.59 4.91 -29.52
CA VAL A 204 2.37 6.14 -28.77
C VAL A 204 0.95 6.65 -29.03
N LEU A 205 0.22 6.86 -27.94
CA LEU A 205 -1.11 7.44 -27.97
C LEU A 205 -1.10 8.80 -27.26
N VAL A 206 -1.75 9.79 -27.86
CA VAL A 206 -2.01 11.11 -27.23
C VAL A 206 -3.51 11.28 -27.09
N ASP A 207 -3.96 11.52 -25.84
CA ASP A 207 -5.37 11.59 -25.44
C ASP A 207 -6.23 10.41 -25.97
N GLY A 208 -5.63 9.21 -25.98
CA GLY A 208 -6.27 7.97 -26.41
C GLY A 208 -6.18 7.69 -27.91
N LYS A 209 -5.73 8.63 -28.73
CA LYS A 209 -5.54 8.45 -30.18
C LYS A 209 -4.11 8.01 -30.46
N LYS A 210 -3.93 6.91 -31.18
CA LYS A 210 -2.62 6.44 -31.67
C LYS A 210 -2.06 7.46 -32.67
N VAL A 211 -0.88 8.01 -32.38
CA VAL A 211 -0.19 9.01 -33.22
C VAL A 211 1.09 8.48 -33.85
N ALA A 212 1.74 7.47 -33.22
CA ALA A 212 2.95 6.86 -33.77
C ALA A 212 3.05 5.38 -33.37
N SER A 213 3.87 4.65 -34.11
CA SER A 213 4.32 3.30 -33.76
C SER A 213 5.77 3.14 -34.22
N SER A 214 6.62 2.54 -33.42
CA SER A 214 8.03 2.39 -33.71
C SER A 214 8.58 1.06 -33.20
N SER A 215 9.60 0.54 -33.86
CA SER A 215 10.46 -0.46 -33.29
C SER A 215 11.31 0.16 -32.17
N VAL A 216 11.66 -0.63 -31.16
CA VAL A 216 12.41 -0.18 -29.99
C VAL A 216 13.72 -0.95 -29.88
N ASN A 217 14.81 -0.24 -29.60
CA ASN A 217 16.12 -0.85 -29.44
C ASN A 217 16.18 -1.66 -28.13
N LYS A 218 16.68 -2.89 -28.22
CA LYS A 218 17.01 -3.68 -27.04
C LYS A 218 18.26 -3.07 -26.37
N ASN A 219 18.21 -2.90 -25.05
CA ASN A 219 19.33 -2.40 -24.25
C ASN A 219 19.93 -1.10 -24.79
N GLY A 220 19.11 -0.07 -24.91
CA GLY A 220 19.57 1.24 -25.41
C GLY A 220 18.43 2.22 -25.67
N ASP A 221 18.79 3.31 -26.31
CA ASP A 221 17.92 4.45 -26.57
C ASP A 221 17.12 4.28 -27.86
N THR A 222 15.92 4.78 -27.85
CA THR A 222 15.00 4.87 -29.00
C THR A 222 14.35 6.24 -29.03
N HIS A 223 14.47 6.94 -30.15
CA HIS A 223 13.78 8.22 -30.42
C HIS A 223 12.58 7.97 -31.32
N ILE A 224 11.41 8.48 -30.93
CA ILE A 224 10.16 8.36 -31.66
C ILE A 224 9.66 9.78 -31.95
N ALA A 225 9.87 10.27 -33.16
CA ALA A 225 9.31 11.52 -33.61
C ALA A 225 7.78 11.42 -33.75
N LEU A 226 7.06 12.44 -33.32
CA LEU A 226 5.62 12.53 -33.47
C LEU A 226 5.27 13.48 -34.61
N PRO A 227 4.06 13.35 -35.23
CA PRO A 227 3.62 14.25 -36.26
C PRO A 227 3.56 15.71 -35.77
N ASP A 228 3.88 16.65 -36.65
CA ASP A 228 3.78 18.09 -36.36
C ASP A 228 2.38 18.47 -35.88
N GLY A 229 2.33 19.38 -34.89
CA GLY A 229 1.09 19.83 -34.29
C GLY A 229 0.45 18.82 -33.33
N THR A 230 1.17 17.73 -32.95
CA THR A 230 0.69 16.81 -31.91
C THR A 230 0.63 17.54 -30.57
N ARG A 231 -0.59 17.67 -30.03
CA ARG A 231 -0.88 18.37 -28.79
C ARG A 231 -1.81 17.52 -27.92
N GLY A 232 -1.56 17.48 -26.62
CA GLY A 232 -2.43 16.75 -25.68
C GLY A 232 -1.97 16.83 -24.24
N SER A 233 -2.74 16.21 -23.37
CA SER A 233 -2.52 16.17 -21.93
C SER A 233 -2.08 14.78 -21.43
N ARG A 234 -2.37 13.72 -22.18
CA ARG A 234 -2.04 12.33 -21.81
C ARG A 234 -1.23 11.68 -22.91
N VAL A 235 0.01 11.31 -22.58
CA VAL A 235 0.88 10.53 -23.48
C VAL A 235 0.98 9.12 -22.95
N ARG A 236 0.55 8.13 -23.73
CA ARG A 236 0.64 6.72 -23.37
C ARG A 236 1.55 5.98 -24.33
N VAL A 237 2.47 5.20 -23.78
CA VAL A 237 3.31 4.23 -24.50
C VAL A 237 2.76 2.84 -24.23
N VAL A 238 2.39 2.11 -25.27
CA VAL A 238 1.87 0.73 -25.19
C VAL A 238 2.89 -0.20 -25.82
N ILE A 239 3.23 -1.29 -25.17
CA ILE A 239 4.13 -2.32 -25.70
C ILE A 239 3.33 -3.24 -26.61
N ASP A 240 3.52 -3.11 -27.93
CA ASP A 240 2.81 -3.90 -28.94
C ASP A 240 3.43 -5.30 -29.13
N ALA A 241 4.75 -5.39 -28.99
CA ALA A 241 5.48 -6.64 -29.13
C ALA A 241 6.69 -6.71 -28.19
N SER A 242 7.01 -7.91 -27.79
CA SER A 242 8.18 -8.23 -26.97
C SER A 242 8.91 -9.45 -27.50
N ASP A 243 10.19 -9.57 -27.17
CA ASP A 243 11.04 -10.71 -27.53
C ASP A 243 11.98 -11.04 -26.36
N GLY A 244 12.21 -12.32 -26.14
CA GLY A 244 13.05 -12.86 -25.07
C GLY A 244 12.54 -14.20 -24.57
N PRO A 245 13.27 -14.86 -23.67
CA PRO A 245 12.87 -16.16 -23.13
C PRO A 245 11.53 -16.09 -22.40
N GLU A 246 10.75 -17.14 -22.49
CA GLU A 246 9.54 -17.31 -21.69
C GLU A 246 9.90 -17.28 -20.19
N LEU A 247 9.09 -16.63 -19.38
CA LEU A 247 9.32 -16.42 -17.94
C LEU A 247 10.57 -15.58 -17.57
N ALA A 248 11.18 -14.90 -18.55
CA ALA A 248 12.23 -13.95 -18.26
C ALA A 248 11.67 -12.64 -17.65
N THR A 249 12.53 -11.90 -16.99
CA THR A 249 12.16 -10.61 -16.40
C THR A 249 11.90 -9.57 -17.49
N PRO A 250 10.80 -8.79 -17.45
CA PRO A 250 10.61 -7.67 -18.36
C PRO A 250 11.77 -6.65 -18.26
N ALA A 251 12.10 -6.03 -19.39
CA ALA A 251 13.09 -4.95 -19.42
C ALA A 251 12.63 -3.75 -18.59
N GLU A 252 13.57 -3.09 -17.96
CA GLU A 252 13.37 -1.85 -17.24
C GLU A 252 13.45 -0.66 -18.20
N PHE A 253 12.43 0.19 -18.20
CA PHE A 253 12.45 1.48 -18.88
C PHE A 253 13.01 2.54 -17.93
N THR A 254 14.29 2.83 -18.06
CA THR A 254 14.95 3.84 -17.21
C THR A 254 14.68 5.27 -17.65
N ARG A 255 14.14 5.45 -18.84
CA ARG A 255 13.72 6.73 -19.36
C ARG A 255 12.51 6.56 -20.27
N ILE A 256 11.46 7.31 -19.98
CA ILE A 256 10.35 7.59 -20.90
C ILE A 256 10.13 9.10 -20.86
N ASP A 257 10.80 9.79 -21.76
CA ASP A 257 10.77 11.26 -21.84
C ASP A 257 9.83 11.70 -22.93
N THR A 258 8.88 12.51 -22.58
CA THR A 258 7.88 13.11 -23.49
C THR A 258 8.05 14.62 -23.57
N GLY A 259 9.16 15.19 -23.08
CA GLY A 259 9.38 16.63 -22.93
C GLY A 259 8.78 17.22 -21.65
N ALA A 260 8.22 16.40 -20.74
CA ALA A 260 7.84 16.80 -19.38
C ALA A 260 8.41 15.79 -18.39
N SER A 261 8.96 16.27 -17.31
CA SER A 261 9.57 15.44 -16.26
C SER A 261 8.80 15.57 -14.96
N MET A 262 8.77 14.48 -14.19
CA MET A 262 8.32 14.51 -12.82
C MET A 262 9.41 15.09 -11.94
N LYS A 263 9.06 16.05 -11.11
CA LYS A 263 9.99 16.65 -10.14
C LYS A 263 9.52 16.32 -8.75
N THR A 264 10.40 15.77 -7.93
CA THR A 264 10.16 15.64 -6.50
C THR A 264 10.16 17.02 -5.86
N SER A 265 9.33 17.20 -4.84
CA SER A 265 9.50 18.32 -3.90
C SER A 265 10.79 18.11 -3.08
N ASP A 266 11.14 19.10 -2.25
CA ASP A 266 12.32 19.05 -1.36
C ASP A 266 12.24 17.98 -0.25
N LEU A 267 11.27 17.09 -0.30
CA LEU A 267 11.02 16.06 0.73
C LEU A 267 12.06 14.92 0.72
N GLY A 268 12.88 14.87 -0.31
CA GLY A 268 13.92 13.85 -0.45
C GLY A 268 13.41 12.51 -1.02
N PRO A 269 14.33 11.61 -1.36
CA PRO A 269 14.00 10.31 -1.93
C PRO A 269 13.44 9.33 -0.87
N PHE A 270 12.84 8.23 -1.30
CA PHE A 270 12.34 7.15 -0.44
C PHE A 270 13.39 6.53 0.49
N ASP A 271 14.64 6.61 0.10
CA ASP A 271 15.80 6.12 0.85
C ASP A 271 16.23 7.04 2.00
N SER A 272 15.50 8.13 2.24
CA SER A 272 15.74 9.05 3.36
C SER A 272 14.60 8.97 4.38
N PRO A 273 14.62 8.00 5.29
CA PRO A 273 13.61 7.88 6.34
C PRO A 273 13.42 9.18 7.12
N GLY A 274 12.18 9.51 7.44
CA GLY A 274 11.85 10.73 8.19
C GLY A 274 11.67 11.98 7.33
N LYS A 275 11.99 11.95 6.02
CA LYS A 275 11.71 13.05 5.08
C LYS A 275 10.49 12.82 4.20
N ASN A 276 9.89 11.64 4.27
CA ASN A 276 8.69 11.31 3.52
C ASN A 276 7.48 12.13 3.98
N ARG A 277 6.57 12.40 3.04
CA ARG A 277 5.31 13.11 3.35
C ARG A 277 4.45 12.29 4.32
N CYS A 278 3.73 12.99 5.19
CA CYS A 278 2.71 12.38 6.04
C CYS A 278 1.43 12.13 5.23
N LEU A 279 0.91 10.92 5.32
CA LEU A 279 -0.37 10.51 4.72
C LEU A 279 -1.30 9.98 5.80
N ASP A 280 -2.60 10.07 5.56
CA ASP A 280 -3.62 9.57 6.47
C ASP A 280 -3.73 8.05 6.33
N VAL A 281 -3.06 7.30 7.20
CA VAL A 281 -2.96 5.83 7.14
C VAL A 281 -4.03 5.15 7.97
N ALA A 282 -4.48 5.80 9.02
CA ALA A 282 -5.51 5.31 9.92
C ALA A 282 -6.47 6.43 10.30
N THR A 283 -7.60 6.06 10.90
CA THR A 283 -8.52 7.01 11.54
C THR A 283 -8.83 6.59 12.97
N ILE A 284 -9.06 7.57 13.83
CA ILE A 284 -9.54 7.39 15.19
C ILE A 284 -10.80 8.22 15.37
N ASP A 285 -11.94 7.55 15.60
CA ASP A 285 -13.26 8.19 15.64
C ASP A 285 -13.53 9.07 14.41
N GLY A 286 -13.05 8.62 13.23
CA GLY A 286 -13.16 9.33 11.97
C GLY A 286 -12.13 10.46 11.76
N ARG A 287 -11.28 10.76 12.73
CA ARG A 287 -10.18 11.73 12.58
C ARG A 287 -8.95 11.05 12.02
N ALA A 288 -8.35 11.66 11.03
CA ALA A 288 -7.14 11.15 10.38
C ALA A 288 -5.94 11.04 11.33
N VAL A 289 -5.18 9.98 11.18
CA VAL A 289 -3.87 9.77 11.84
C VAL A 289 -2.80 9.86 10.77
N PRO A 290 -2.12 11.00 10.64
CA PRO A 290 -1.07 11.18 9.66
C PRO A 290 0.18 10.42 10.09
N MET A 291 0.66 9.56 9.18
CA MET A 291 1.87 8.77 9.37
C MET A 291 2.80 8.96 8.17
N ARG A 292 4.10 8.79 8.38
CA ARG A 292 5.11 8.80 7.32
C ARG A 292 5.79 7.47 7.22
N LEU A 293 6.20 7.13 6.01
CA LEU A 293 7.01 5.94 5.75
C LEU A 293 8.38 6.09 6.42
N ASP A 294 8.76 5.11 7.24
CA ASP A 294 10.01 5.05 8.00
C ASP A 294 10.84 3.79 7.64
N ASP A 295 10.67 3.32 6.41
CA ASP A 295 11.37 2.15 5.89
C ASP A 295 12.30 2.61 4.75
N ASP A 296 13.58 2.33 4.85
CA ASP A 296 14.61 2.60 3.84
C ASP A 296 14.68 1.51 2.76
N THR A 297 13.98 0.39 2.95
CA THR A 297 14.04 -0.76 2.05
C THR A 297 13.11 -0.60 0.87
N ILE A 298 13.52 0.18 -0.14
CA ILE A 298 12.72 0.40 -1.37
C ILE A 298 12.51 -0.87 -2.21
N THR A 299 13.25 -1.93 -1.92
CA THR A 299 13.19 -3.20 -2.64
C THR A 299 12.08 -4.13 -2.17
N ARG A 300 11.42 -3.84 -1.04
CA ARG A 300 10.32 -4.67 -0.54
C ARG A 300 9.08 -4.54 -1.41
N SER A 301 8.39 -5.67 -1.59
CA SER A 301 7.05 -5.71 -2.15
C SER A 301 6.06 -4.99 -1.23
N SER A 302 5.02 -4.39 -1.80
CA SER A 302 3.89 -3.83 -1.03
C SER A 302 3.21 -4.88 -0.15
N GLN A 303 3.31 -6.17 -0.52
CA GLN A 303 2.73 -7.28 0.22
C GLN A 303 3.48 -7.63 1.50
N GLU A 304 4.77 -7.24 1.62
CA GLU A 304 5.57 -7.51 2.82
C GLU A 304 5.30 -6.55 3.99
N GLY A 305 4.52 -5.49 3.74
CA GLY A 305 4.26 -4.43 4.69
C GLY A 305 5.51 -3.59 4.99
N THR A 306 5.34 -2.29 5.05
CA THR A 306 6.39 -1.31 5.36
C THR A 306 6.12 -0.68 6.71
N ARG A 307 7.18 -0.17 7.36
CA ARG A 307 7.05 0.52 8.64
C ARG A 307 6.65 1.98 8.42
N TRP A 308 5.65 2.43 9.17
CA TRP A 308 5.19 3.81 9.20
C TRP A 308 5.14 4.31 10.62
N VAL A 309 5.51 5.57 10.84
CA VAL A 309 5.49 6.21 12.16
C VAL A 309 4.59 7.44 12.13
N SER A 310 3.91 7.70 13.24
CA SER A 310 3.05 8.89 13.34
C SER A 310 3.86 10.18 13.22
N CYS A 311 3.34 11.12 12.44
CA CYS A 311 3.98 12.44 12.24
C CYS A 311 3.83 13.35 13.46
N THR A 312 2.76 13.15 14.20
CA THR A 312 2.44 13.87 15.44
C THR A 312 1.96 12.86 16.48
N PRO A 313 2.04 13.17 17.76
CA PRO A 313 1.47 12.33 18.79
C PRO A 313 -0.02 12.04 18.53
N VAL A 314 -0.40 10.79 18.69
CA VAL A 314 -1.78 10.30 18.55
C VAL A 314 -2.46 10.41 19.89
N THR A 315 -3.46 11.27 20.03
CA THR A 315 -4.21 11.44 21.28
C THR A 315 -5.48 10.60 21.25
N LEU A 316 -5.64 9.76 22.27
CA LEU A 316 -6.87 9.02 22.55
C LEU A 316 -7.48 9.57 23.86
N ASP A 317 -8.71 10.04 23.81
CA ASP A 317 -9.46 10.43 24.99
C ASP A 317 -9.94 9.20 25.78
N ALA A 318 -10.42 9.40 27.02
CA ALA A 318 -11.04 8.34 27.80
C ALA A 318 -12.30 7.79 27.13
N GLY A 319 -12.63 6.54 27.42
CA GLY A 319 -13.77 5.81 26.88
C GLY A 319 -13.41 4.96 25.64
N ASP A 320 -14.44 4.59 24.89
CA ASP A 320 -14.31 3.77 23.69
C ASP A 320 -13.83 4.61 22.51
N ARG A 321 -12.76 4.17 21.86
CA ARG A 321 -12.18 4.81 20.67
C ARG A 321 -12.17 3.83 19.52
N ARG A 322 -12.72 4.24 18.40
CA ARG A 322 -12.79 3.41 17.18
C ARG A 322 -11.57 3.71 16.31
N ILE A 323 -10.75 2.69 16.08
CA ILE A 323 -9.54 2.76 15.27
C ILE A 323 -9.77 1.93 14.01
N GLU A 324 -9.55 2.52 12.84
CA GLU A 324 -9.74 1.89 11.53
C GLU A 324 -8.61 2.28 10.60
N GLN A 325 -8.31 1.42 9.63
CA GLN A 325 -7.41 1.77 8.52
C GLN A 325 -8.08 2.78 7.58
N ALA A 326 -7.27 3.64 6.96
CA ALA A 326 -7.74 4.53 5.91
C ALA A 326 -7.85 3.79 4.55
N PRO A 327 -8.66 4.29 3.60
CA PRO A 327 -8.74 3.74 2.25
C PRO A 327 -7.38 3.71 1.56
N GLY A 328 -7.12 2.66 0.77
CA GLY A 328 -5.85 2.45 0.08
C GLY A 328 -4.74 1.84 0.93
N PHE A 329 -4.95 1.72 2.25
CA PHE A 329 -3.99 1.13 3.18
C PHE A 329 -4.55 -0.13 3.84
N VAL A 330 -3.68 -1.10 4.08
CA VAL A 330 -3.97 -2.29 4.88
C VAL A 330 -3.03 -2.31 6.07
N LEU A 331 -3.60 -2.09 7.25
CA LEU A 331 -2.88 -2.11 8.53
C LEU A 331 -2.74 -3.55 9.02
N ASP A 332 -1.51 -4.08 9.02
CA ASP A 332 -1.21 -5.38 9.62
C ASP A 332 -1.02 -5.23 11.14
N SER A 333 -0.47 -4.09 11.55
CA SER A 333 -0.35 -3.74 12.96
C SER A 333 -0.34 -2.23 13.19
N LEU A 334 -0.78 -1.83 14.38
CA LEU A 334 -0.63 -0.47 14.91
C LEU A 334 -0.25 -0.56 16.39
N ASP A 335 0.93 -0.08 16.71
CA ASP A 335 1.46 0.03 18.07
C ASP A 335 1.37 1.50 18.48
N LEU A 336 0.56 1.78 19.49
CA LEU A 336 0.47 3.07 20.13
C LEU A 336 1.25 3.02 21.44
N ARG A 337 2.43 3.63 21.45
CA ARG A 337 3.34 3.66 22.61
C ARG A 337 3.15 4.96 23.38
N ASP A 338 2.89 4.82 24.66
CA ASP A 338 2.70 5.99 25.55
C ASP A 338 3.93 6.90 25.52
N ASN A 339 3.72 8.20 25.37
CA ASN A 339 4.79 9.20 25.33
C ASN A 339 5.49 9.41 26.68
N ARG A 340 4.96 8.85 27.75
CA ARG A 340 5.56 8.94 29.09
C ARG A 340 6.83 8.11 29.12
N LYS A 341 7.87 8.64 29.76
CA LYS A 341 9.10 7.90 29.97
C LYS A 341 8.79 6.66 30.80
N GLN A 342 9.15 5.48 30.29
CA GLN A 342 9.17 4.29 31.12
C GLN A 342 10.06 4.57 32.34
N ALA A 343 9.54 4.26 33.53
CA ALA A 343 10.37 4.26 34.72
C ALA A 343 11.55 3.30 34.49
N THR A 344 12.76 3.74 34.80
CA THR A 344 13.99 2.96 34.60
C THR A 344 14.06 1.67 35.41
N SER A 345 13.13 1.47 36.36
CA SER A 345 12.90 0.22 37.06
C SER A 345 11.46 -0.24 36.84
N VAL A 346 11.25 -1.15 35.90
CA VAL A 346 10.00 -1.91 35.86
C VAL A 346 10.03 -2.83 37.08
N PRO A 347 9.06 -2.78 37.99
CA PRO A 347 8.93 -3.77 39.04
C PRO A 347 8.95 -5.16 38.37
N ALA A 348 9.64 -6.12 38.95
CA ALA A 348 9.62 -7.49 38.43
C ALA A 348 8.16 -7.88 38.17
N ALA A 349 7.87 -8.30 36.96
CA ALA A 349 6.52 -8.75 36.64
C ALA A 349 6.11 -9.82 37.63
N PRO A 350 4.94 -9.75 38.27
CA PRO A 350 4.51 -10.79 39.16
C PRO A 350 4.53 -12.12 38.41
N ALA A 351 5.05 -13.15 39.04
CA ALA A 351 5.03 -14.49 38.48
C ALA A 351 3.56 -14.88 38.24
N PHE A 352 3.26 -15.34 37.04
CA PHE A 352 1.91 -15.80 36.71
C PHE A 352 1.94 -17.14 35.99
N ARG A 353 0.90 -17.90 36.18
CA ARG A 353 0.67 -19.13 35.45
C ARG A 353 -0.61 -19.03 34.63
N VAL A 354 -0.53 -19.39 33.37
CA VAL A 354 -1.72 -19.57 32.54
C VAL A 354 -2.33 -20.91 32.86
N THR A 355 -3.55 -20.94 33.40
CA THR A 355 -4.24 -22.17 33.81
C THR A 355 -5.25 -22.63 32.76
N ASP A 356 -5.64 -21.75 31.85
CA ASP A 356 -6.48 -22.07 30.71
C ASP A 356 -6.08 -21.15 29.54
N ASP A 357 -5.83 -21.73 28.39
CA ASP A 357 -5.40 -20.99 27.17
C ASP A 357 -6.17 -21.52 25.95
N THR A 358 -7.36 -21.00 25.75
CA THR A 358 -8.15 -21.24 24.54
C THR A 358 -8.12 -20.00 23.65
N PRO A 359 -8.46 -20.10 22.37
CA PRO A 359 -8.51 -18.94 21.46
C PRO A 359 -9.41 -17.79 21.93
N THR A 360 -10.42 -18.10 22.73
CA THR A 360 -11.43 -17.14 23.19
C THR A 360 -11.39 -16.86 24.70
N HIS A 361 -10.64 -17.66 25.45
CA HIS A 361 -10.58 -17.54 26.91
C HIS A 361 -9.18 -17.86 27.44
N LYS A 362 -8.66 -16.96 28.29
CA LYS A 362 -7.39 -17.16 29.00
C LYS A 362 -7.59 -16.89 30.47
N THR A 363 -7.26 -17.87 31.29
CA THR A 363 -7.25 -17.72 32.74
C THR A 363 -5.81 -17.62 33.23
N ILE A 364 -5.51 -16.52 33.92
CA ILE A 364 -4.19 -16.23 34.49
C ILE A 364 -4.29 -16.25 36.00
N ARG A 365 -3.47 -17.03 36.64
CA ARG A 365 -3.31 -17.03 38.10
C ARG A 365 -2.02 -16.30 38.46
N LEU A 366 -2.15 -15.25 39.25
CA LEU A 366 -0.98 -14.55 39.81
C LEU A 366 -0.43 -15.39 40.96
N GLU A 367 0.89 -15.59 40.98
CA GLU A 367 1.60 -16.22 42.07
C GLU A 367 2.06 -15.10 43.03
N SER A 368 1.67 -15.21 44.29
CA SER A 368 2.03 -14.26 45.36
C SER A 368 3.44 -14.50 45.88
#